data_09f36c99011032729cf67a57c3f0f7fa
#
_entry.id   09f36c99011032729cf67a57c3f0f7fa
#
_cell.length_a   1.000
_cell.length_b   1.000
_cell.length_c   1.000
_cell.angle_alpha   90.00
_cell.angle_beta   90.00
_cell.angle_gamma   90.00
#
_symmetry.space_group_name_H-M   'P 1'
#
loop_
_entity.id
_entity.type
_entity.pdbx_description
1 polymer ?
#
loop_
_entity_poly.entity_id
_entity_poly.type
_entity_poly.pdbx_seq_one_letter_code
_entity_poly.pdbx_strand_id
1 'polypeptide(L)'
;IGKMNYVNQHHLSSLTDEKLISLIKPFNEMNNFDLSYHHDPKKLIRLCVTSGNNLSEISKFIQPFVNDFDNYNEDDLKKHLLESGDVIDFFLSELAGIDDWSEESVGSVINKALKELNLPMPKIGLPIRVALLGRKNSPHLSSTIYLIVKESALSRLEKAKKVISEH
;
A
#
# COMPACT_ATOMS: atom_id res chain seq x y z
N ILE A 1 15.19 -6.02 -27.22
CA ILE A 1 14.07 -5.42 -26.47
C ILE A 1 13.71 -6.26 -25.27
N GLY A 2 13.55 -7.55 -25.42
CA GLY A 2 13.25 -8.46 -24.31
C GLY A 2 14.32 -8.43 -23.21
N LYS A 3 15.57 -8.26 -23.59
CA LYS A 3 16.67 -8.19 -22.63
C LYS A 3 16.64 -6.93 -21.77
N MET A 4 16.14 -5.83 -22.30
CA MET A 4 16.07 -4.58 -21.55
C MET A 4 14.94 -4.59 -20.53
N ASN A 5 13.87 -5.34 -20.81
CA ASN A 5 12.78 -5.51 -19.86
C ASN A 5 13.08 -6.60 -18.83
N TYR A 6 14.11 -7.39 -19.08
CA TYR A 6 14.50 -8.50 -18.24
C TYR A 6 15.62 -8.11 -17.29
N VAL A 7 15.41 -7.02 -16.54
CA VAL A 7 16.32 -6.69 -15.46
C VAL A 7 15.95 -7.62 -14.33
N ASN A 8 16.83 -8.55 -14.03
CA ASN A 8 16.61 -9.57 -13.03
C ASN A 8 16.26 -8.92 -11.69
N GLN A 9 15.15 -9.35 -11.09
CA GLN A 9 14.70 -8.89 -9.78
C GLN A 9 15.81 -9.00 -8.74
N HIS A 10 16.58 -10.07 -8.79
CA HIS A 10 17.73 -10.27 -7.90
C HIS A 10 18.77 -9.16 -8.06
N HIS A 11 19.06 -8.77 -9.31
CA HIS A 11 19.98 -7.68 -9.60
C HIS A 11 19.46 -6.35 -9.03
N LEU A 12 18.19 -6.05 -9.26
CA LEU A 12 17.58 -4.84 -8.72
C LEU A 12 17.64 -4.80 -7.19
N SER A 13 17.39 -5.93 -6.54
CA SER A 13 17.44 -6.03 -5.08
C SER A 13 18.84 -5.81 -4.52
N SER A 14 19.89 -6.02 -5.31
CA SER A 14 21.28 -5.82 -4.90
C SER A 14 21.75 -4.38 -4.97
N LEU A 15 20.98 -3.50 -5.64
CA LEU A 15 21.34 -2.10 -5.79
C LEU A 15 21.04 -1.30 -4.52
N THR A 16 21.75 -0.17 -4.35
CA THR A 16 21.48 0.73 -3.25
C THR A 16 20.13 1.43 -3.45
N ASP A 17 19.55 1.93 -2.37
CA ASP A 17 18.28 2.65 -2.43
C ASP A 17 18.38 3.88 -3.35
N GLU A 18 19.47 4.64 -3.25
CA GLU A 18 19.72 5.82 -4.06
C GLU A 18 19.78 5.47 -5.55
N LYS A 19 20.45 4.36 -5.87
CA LYS A 19 20.57 3.90 -7.25
C LYS A 19 19.22 3.49 -7.82
N LEU A 20 18.44 2.74 -7.04
CA LEU A 20 17.10 2.32 -7.43
C LEU A 20 16.19 3.52 -7.68
N ILE A 21 16.21 4.50 -6.78
CA ILE A 21 15.39 5.70 -6.90
C ILE A 21 15.76 6.47 -8.17
N SER A 22 17.06 6.58 -8.46
CA SER A 22 17.54 7.25 -9.66
C SER A 22 17.10 6.52 -10.93
N LEU A 23 17.23 5.19 -10.96
CA LEU A 23 16.88 4.39 -12.13
C LEU A 23 15.37 4.36 -12.41
N ILE A 24 14.55 4.39 -11.36
CA ILE A 24 13.10 4.29 -11.51
C ILE A 24 12.43 5.65 -11.82
N LYS A 25 13.15 6.75 -11.62
CA LYS A 25 12.60 8.10 -11.78
C LYS A 25 11.89 8.32 -13.12
N PRO A 26 12.48 7.97 -14.29
CA PRO A 26 11.79 8.17 -15.57
C PRO A 26 10.47 7.41 -15.65
N PHE A 27 10.39 6.22 -15.06
CA PHE A 27 9.16 5.42 -15.04
C PHE A 27 8.10 6.05 -14.14
N ASN A 28 8.53 6.65 -13.03
CA ASN A 28 7.61 7.36 -12.14
C ASN A 28 7.00 8.58 -12.84
N GLU A 29 7.79 9.31 -13.60
CA GLU A 29 7.32 10.44 -14.38
C GLU A 29 6.28 10.02 -15.41
N MET A 30 6.49 8.87 -16.06
CA MET A 30 5.51 8.30 -16.99
C MET A 30 4.20 7.92 -16.30
N ASN A 31 4.26 7.57 -15.03
CA ASN A 31 3.08 7.21 -14.22
C ASN A 31 2.55 8.39 -13.41
N ASN A 32 3.02 9.60 -13.69
CA ASN A 32 2.52 10.85 -13.12
C ASN A 32 2.74 11.02 -11.63
N PHE A 33 3.86 10.54 -11.10
CA PHE A 33 4.20 10.79 -9.70
C PHE A 33 5.70 10.98 -9.50
N ASP A 34 6.05 11.53 -8.33
CA ASP A 34 7.43 11.84 -7.95
C ASP A 34 7.68 11.32 -6.53
N LEU A 35 8.61 10.36 -6.41
CA LEU A 35 8.97 9.77 -5.13
C LEU A 35 9.61 10.76 -4.16
N SER A 36 10.18 11.86 -4.65
CA SER A 36 10.85 12.85 -3.78
C SER A 36 9.88 13.52 -2.80
N TYR A 37 8.58 13.49 -3.10
CA TYR A 37 7.55 14.05 -2.21
C TYR A 37 7.05 13.04 -1.18
N HIS A 38 7.50 11.80 -1.25
CA HIS A 38 7.11 10.79 -0.29
C HIS A 38 7.89 10.95 1.02
N HIS A 39 7.24 10.65 2.15
CA HIS A 39 7.88 10.81 3.46
C HIS A 39 9.00 9.80 3.74
N ASP A 40 9.01 8.67 3.04
CA ASP A 40 10.05 7.64 3.21
C ASP A 40 10.29 6.89 1.89
N PRO A 41 10.86 7.58 0.88
CA PRO A 41 11.00 6.98 -0.46
C PRO A 41 11.94 5.78 -0.49
N LYS A 42 12.96 5.77 0.35
CA LYS A 42 13.93 4.66 0.40
C LYS A 42 13.25 3.36 0.88
N LYS A 43 12.45 3.46 1.93
CA LYS A 43 11.72 2.31 2.44
C LYS A 43 10.68 1.81 1.44
N LEU A 44 9.99 2.74 0.79
CA LEU A 44 8.98 2.42 -0.22
C LEU A 44 9.59 1.66 -1.40
N ILE A 45 10.70 2.17 -1.97
CA ILE A 45 11.35 1.50 -3.10
C ILE A 45 11.89 0.13 -2.69
N ARG A 46 12.49 0.02 -1.50
CA ARG A 46 13.03 -1.24 -1.01
C ARG A 46 11.94 -2.28 -0.79
N LEU A 47 10.80 -1.85 -0.28
CA LEU A 47 9.66 -2.74 -0.07
C LEU A 47 9.07 -3.23 -1.40
N CYS A 48 9.03 -2.37 -2.41
CA CYS A 48 8.36 -2.67 -3.68
C CYS A 48 9.28 -3.28 -4.74
N VAL A 49 10.59 -3.28 -4.54
CA VAL A 49 11.54 -3.75 -5.55
C VAL A 49 11.32 -5.21 -5.95
N THR A 50 10.76 -6.03 -5.06
CA THR A 50 10.45 -7.43 -5.34
C THR A 50 9.07 -7.65 -5.93
N SER A 51 8.30 -6.58 -6.12
CA SER A 51 6.89 -6.68 -6.55
C SER A 51 6.71 -6.62 -8.05
N GLY A 52 7.78 -6.47 -8.82
CA GLY A 52 7.73 -6.46 -10.27
C GLY A 52 8.98 -7.07 -10.85
N ASN A 53 8.95 -7.41 -12.13
CA ASN A 53 10.06 -8.02 -12.83
C ASN A 53 10.99 -7.00 -13.50
N ASN A 54 10.53 -5.76 -13.61
CA ASN A 54 11.30 -4.67 -14.19
C ASN A 54 10.89 -3.35 -13.55
N LEU A 55 11.63 -2.28 -13.87
CA LEU A 55 11.40 -0.96 -13.26
C LEU A 55 10.02 -0.39 -13.59
N SER A 56 9.49 -0.65 -14.79
CA SER A 56 8.17 -0.18 -15.18
C SER A 56 7.08 -0.80 -14.30
N GLU A 57 7.15 -2.10 -14.06
CA GLU A 57 6.19 -2.79 -13.19
C GLU A 57 6.29 -2.33 -11.75
N ILE A 58 7.52 -2.15 -11.26
CA ILE A 58 7.76 -1.67 -9.89
C ILE A 58 7.17 -0.26 -9.72
N SER A 59 7.39 0.62 -10.71
CA SER A 59 6.83 1.97 -10.68
C SER A 59 5.30 1.96 -10.60
N LYS A 60 4.66 1.12 -11.40
CA LYS A 60 3.20 0.98 -11.38
C LYS A 60 2.71 0.45 -10.03
N PHE A 61 3.47 -0.45 -9.42
CA PHE A 61 3.13 -0.99 -8.11
C PHE A 61 3.23 0.08 -7.02
N ILE A 62 4.20 0.99 -7.14
CA ILE A 62 4.42 2.08 -6.17
C ILE A 62 3.35 3.16 -6.27
N GLN A 63 2.81 3.40 -7.47
CA GLN A 63 1.92 4.52 -7.73
C GLN A 63 0.80 4.72 -6.69
N PRO A 64 0.06 3.67 -6.27
CA PRO A 64 -1.01 3.86 -5.28
C PRO A 64 -0.52 4.29 -3.89
N PHE A 65 0.76 4.10 -3.59
CA PHE A 65 1.32 4.58 -2.32
C PHE A 65 1.53 6.09 -2.30
N VAL A 66 1.67 6.71 -3.47
CA VAL A 66 1.96 8.13 -3.62
C VAL A 66 0.72 8.91 -4.04
N ASN A 67 -0.01 8.40 -5.01
CA ASN A 67 -1.24 9.01 -5.55
C ASN A 67 -2.45 8.14 -5.24
N ASP A 68 -3.64 8.76 -5.17
CA ASP A 68 -4.87 8.01 -5.04
C ASP A 68 -5.09 7.14 -6.28
N PHE A 69 -5.65 5.97 -6.08
CA PHE A 69 -6.02 5.09 -7.17
C PHE A 69 -7.43 5.44 -7.66
N ASP A 70 -7.71 5.14 -8.94
CA ASP A 70 -8.98 5.49 -9.56
C ASP A 70 -10.08 4.44 -9.30
N ASN A 71 -9.72 3.17 -9.38
CA ASN A 71 -10.69 2.08 -9.32
C ASN A 71 -10.19 0.93 -8.44
N TYR A 72 -11.13 0.28 -7.75
CA TYR A 72 -10.85 -0.97 -7.05
C TYR A 72 -10.82 -2.13 -8.04
N ASN A 73 -9.99 -3.13 -7.76
CA ASN A 73 -10.11 -4.42 -8.43
C ASN A 73 -11.47 -5.01 -8.02
N GLU A 74 -12.33 -5.30 -8.98
CA GLU A 74 -13.71 -5.73 -8.69
C GLU A 74 -13.79 -7.01 -7.88
N ASP A 75 -12.98 -8.00 -8.21
CA ASP A 75 -12.97 -9.28 -7.49
C ASP A 75 -12.52 -9.07 -6.04
N ASP A 76 -11.46 -8.30 -5.84
CA ASP A 76 -10.94 -8.01 -4.51
C ASP A 76 -11.94 -7.20 -3.68
N LEU A 77 -12.61 -6.23 -4.30
CA LEU A 77 -13.65 -5.44 -3.66
C LEU A 77 -14.76 -6.33 -3.13
N LYS A 78 -15.29 -7.20 -3.99
CA LYS A 78 -16.42 -8.08 -3.65
C LYS A 78 -16.04 -9.13 -2.61
N LYS A 79 -14.86 -9.72 -2.74
CA LYS A 79 -14.44 -10.82 -1.88
C LYS A 79 -13.94 -10.37 -0.51
N HIS A 80 -13.32 -9.19 -0.43
CA HIS A 80 -12.57 -8.80 0.76
C HIS A 80 -13.08 -7.54 1.44
N LEU A 81 -13.60 -6.58 0.70
CA LEU A 81 -13.92 -5.28 1.29
C LEU A 81 -15.38 -5.14 1.69
N LEU A 82 -16.32 -5.52 0.84
CA LEU A 82 -17.74 -5.21 1.05
C LEU A 82 -18.34 -5.75 2.35
N GLU A 83 -17.82 -6.84 2.87
CA GLU A 83 -18.30 -7.44 4.11
C GLU A 83 -17.45 -7.09 5.33
N SER A 84 -16.51 -6.15 5.18
CA SER A 84 -15.51 -5.84 6.21
C SER A 84 -15.67 -4.45 6.81
N GLY A 85 -16.90 -3.95 6.90
CA GLY A 85 -17.18 -2.64 7.47
C GLY A 85 -16.62 -2.47 8.88
N ASP A 86 -16.70 -3.51 9.71
CA ASP A 86 -16.20 -3.47 11.09
C ASP A 86 -14.68 -3.26 11.12
N VAL A 87 -13.96 -3.90 10.21
CA VAL A 87 -12.50 -3.75 10.11
C VAL A 87 -12.16 -2.32 9.71
N ILE A 88 -12.86 -1.80 8.71
CA ILE A 88 -12.63 -0.43 8.23
C ILE A 88 -12.91 0.59 9.34
N ASP A 89 -14.02 0.46 10.06
CA ASP A 89 -14.37 1.35 11.15
C ASP A 89 -13.32 1.32 12.26
N PHE A 90 -12.85 0.12 12.61
CA PHE A 90 -11.82 -0.05 13.62
C PHE A 90 -10.55 0.71 13.26
N PHE A 91 -10.05 0.50 12.02
CA PHE A 91 -8.82 1.14 11.58
C PHE A 91 -8.99 2.65 11.43
N LEU A 92 -10.15 3.14 10.98
CA LEU A 92 -10.41 4.57 10.92
C LEU A 92 -10.25 5.22 12.30
N SER A 93 -10.85 4.63 13.30
CA SER A 93 -10.81 5.15 14.67
C SER A 93 -9.40 5.10 15.26
N GLU A 94 -8.75 3.94 15.16
CA GLU A 94 -7.45 3.72 15.81
C GLU A 94 -6.31 4.46 15.08
N LEU A 95 -6.30 4.48 13.75
CA LEU A 95 -5.27 5.18 13.00
C LEU A 95 -5.38 6.70 13.18
N ALA A 96 -6.60 7.22 13.30
CA ALA A 96 -6.81 8.65 13.54
C ALA A 96 -6.20 9.10 14.86
N GLY A 97 -6.11 8.20 15.84
CA GLY A 97 -5.54 8.49 17.15
C GLY A 97 -4.01 8.44 17.22
N ILE A 98 -3.34 8.05 16.16
CA ILE A 98 -1.87 7.98 16.14
C ILE A 98 -1.28 9.39 15.99
N ASP A 99 -0.50 9.83 16.98
CA ASP A 99 0.21 11.11 16.91
C ASP A 99 1.52 10.99 16.16
N ASP A 100 2.26 9.90 16.39
CA ASP A 100 3.53 9.61 15.73
C ASP A 100 3.32 8.52 14.68
N TRP A 101 3.18 8.93 13.43
CA TRP A 101 2.96 7.99 12.32
C TRP A 101 4.22 7.21 12.02
N SER A 102 4.27 5.98 12.48
CA SER A 102 5.40 5.08 12.32
C SER A 102 4.91 3.66 12.05
N GLU A 103 5.79 2.83 11.50
CA GLU A 103 5.48 1.42 11.27
C GLU A 103 5.15 0.71 12.58
N GLU A 104 5.85 1.07 13.65
CA GLU A 104 5.63 0.51 14.98
C GLU A 104 4.24 0.86 15.53
N SER A 105 3.85 2.13 15.43
CA SER A 105 2.52 2.58 15.87
C SER A 105 1.41 1.89 15.08
N VAL A 106 1.59 1.77 13.77
CA VAL A 106 0.65 1.07 12.90
C VAL A 106 0.58 -0.41 13.27
N GLY A 107 1.73 -1.03 13.51
CA GLY A 107 1.80 -2.43 13.94
C GLY A 107 1.01 -2.70 15.22
N SER A 108 1.06 -1.75 16.15
CA SER A 108 0.29 -1.84 17.40
C SER A 108 -1.21 -1.85 17.14
N VAL A 109 -1.67 -1.03 16.19
CA VAL A 109 -3.09 -1.00 15.79
C VAL A 109 -3.50 -2.35 15.18
N ILE A 110 -2.64 -2.93 14.36
CA ILE A 110 -2.92 -4.23 13.74
C ILE A 110 -3.07 -5.32 14.82
N ASN A 111 -2.14 -5.36 15.77
CA ASN A 111 -2.20 -6.33 16.87
C ASN A 111 -3.46 -6.16 17.72
N LYS A 112 -3.84 -4.92 17.97
CA LYS A 112 -5.07 -4.60 18.70
C LYS A 112 -6.31 -5.10 17.94
N ALA A 113 -6.32 -4.90 16.61
CA ALA A 113 -7.40 -5.37 15.75
C ALA A 113 -7.55 -6.89 15.82
N LEU A 114 -6.43 -7.61 15.74
CA LEU A 114 -6.45 -9.07 15.81
C LEU A 114 -7.09 -9.57 17.11
N LYS A 115 -6.82 -8.89 18.20
CA LYS A 115 -7.37 -9.27 19.52
C LYS A 115 -8.82 -8.86 19.68
N GLU A 116 -9.16 -7.61 19.41
CA GLU A 116 -10.49 -7.07 19.67
C GLU A 116 -11.53 -7.55 18.69
N LEU A 117 -11.17 -7.69 17.41
CA LEU A 117 -12.10 -8.19 16.40
C LEU A 117 -12.14 -9.72 16.37
N ASN A 118 -11.14 -10.36 16.98
CA ASN A 118 -11.03 -11.82 17.01
C ASN A 118 -11.11 -12.44 15.61
N LEU A 119 -10.36 -11.84 14.66
CA LEU A 119 -10.30 -12.29 13.28
C LEU A 119 -8.88 -12.73 12.92
N PRO A 120 -8.73 -13.71 12.02
CA PRO A 120 -7.40 -14.08 11.54
C PRO A 120 -6.81 -12.96 10.66
N MET A 121 -5.50 -12.93 10.53
CA MET A 121 -4.79 -11.89 9.80
C MET A 121 -5.33 -11.63 8.38
N PRO A 122 -5.62 -12.64 7.55
CA PRO A 122 -6.18 -12.38 6.22
C PRO A 122 -7.52 -11.63 6.25
N LYS A 123 -8.35 -11.85 7.25
CA LYS A 123 -9.64 -11.17 7.38
C LYS A 123 -9.50 -9.70 7.75
N ILE A 124 -8.33 -9.30 8.22
CA ILE A 124 -8.01 -7.92 8.53
C ILE A 124 -7.16 -7.32 7.40
N GLY A 125 -6.11 -8.04 7.01
CA GLY A 125 -5.13 -7.53 6.06
C GLY A 125 -5.66 -7.33 4.65
N LEU A 126 -6.46 -8.28 4.15
CA LEU A 126 -6.97 -8.19 2.78
C LEU A 126 -7.94 -7.01 2.59
N PRO A 127 -8.94 -6.80 3.47
CA PRO A 127 -9.81 -5.63 3.33
C PRO A 127 -9.07 -4.31 3.42
N ILE A 128 -8.11 -4.20 4.33
CA ILE A 128 -7.35 -2.95 4.49
C ILE A 128 -6.52 -2.67 3.24
N ARG A 129 -5.88 -3.70 2.68
CA ARG A 129 -5.11 -3.53 1.44
C ARG A 129 -5.99 -3.07 0.29
N VAL A 130 -7.17 -3.65 0.13
CA VAL A 130 -8.12 -3.24 -0.91
C VAL A 130 -8.57 -1.79 -0.68
N ALA A 131 -8.88 -1.43 0.56
CA ALA A 131 -9.30 -0.07 0.88
C ALA A 131 -8.21 0.96 0.57
N LEU A 132 -6.95 0.63 0.87
CA LEU A 132 -5.84 1.58 0.72
C LEU A 132 -5.23 1.60 -0.67
N LEU A 133 -5.19 0.47 -1.37
CA LEU A 133 -4.51 0.35 -2.67
C LEU A 133 -5.44 -0.03 -3.83
N GLY A 134 -6.68 -0.36 -3.55
CA GLY A 134 -7.62 -0.84 -4.56
C GLY A 134 -7.40 -2.30 -4.96
N ARG A 135 -6.47 -2.99 -4.33
CA ARG A 135 -6.10 -4.37 -4.62
C ARG A 135 -5.61 -5.09 -3.36
N LYS A 136 -5.73 -6.42 -3.35
CA LYS A 136 -5.27 -7.24 -2.21
C LYS A 136 -3.76 -7.45 -2.17
N ASN A 137 -3.07 -7.28 -3.29
CA ASN A 137 -1.64 -7.57 -3.39
C ASN A 137 -0.81 -6.41 -2.85
N SER A 138 -0.11 -6.64 -1.75
CA SER A 138 0.88 -5.73 -1.21
C SER A 138 1.76 -6.51 -0.22
N PRO A 139 2.93 -5.96 0.14
CA PRO A 139 3.79 -6.59 1.14
C PRO A 139 3.17 -6.54 2.54
N HIS A 140 4.01 -6.48 3.56
CA HIS A 140 3.54 -6.45 4.95
C HIS A 140 2.52 -5.35 5.21
N LEU A 141 1.47 -5.67 5.95
CA LEU A 141 0.39 -4.72 6.22
C LEU A 141 0.85 -3.47 6.95
N SER A 142 1.68 -3.63 7.98
CA SER A 142 2.18 -2.48 8.75
C SER A 142 3.01 -1.53 7.88
N SER A 143 3.88 -2.07 7.04
CA SER A 143 4.68 -1.28 6.10
C SER A 143 3.79 -0.61 5.06
N THR A 144 2.81 -1.32 4.54
CA THR A 144 1.86 -0.80 3.55
C THR A 144 1.09 0.40 4.09
N ILE A 145 0.55 0.30 5.29
CA ILE A 145 -0.20 1.40 5.91
C ILE A 145 0.73 2.58 6.20
N TYR A 146 1.87 2.30 6.82
CA TYR A 146 2.84 3.34 7.16
C TYR A 146 3.31 4.15 5.93
N LEU A 147 3.55 3.46 4.81
CA LEU A 147 4.06 4.11 3.60
C LEU A 147 3.01 4.96 2.89
N ILE A 148 1.75 4.87 3.29
CA ILE A 148 0.71 5.80 2.86
C ILE A 148 0.65 6.91 3.92
N VAL A 149 0.64 8.17 3.49
CA VAL A 149 0.55 9.32 4.41
C VAL A 149 -0.73 9.19 5.24
N LYS A 150 -0.66 9.52 6.53
CA LYS A 150 -1.80 9.36 7.45
C LYS A 150 -3.10 9.94 6.90
N GLU A 151 -3.06 11.17 6.40
CA GLU A 151 -4.24 11.86 5.86
C GLU A 151 -4.83 11.09 4.68
N SER A 152 -3.98 10.58 3.80
CA SER A 152 -4.43 9.77 2.66
C SER A 152 -5.00 8.44 3.11
N ALA A 153 -4.37 7.80 4.10
CA ALA A 153 -4.86 6.53 4.63
C ALA A 153 -6.27 6.69 5.21
N LEU A 154 -6.48 7.73 6.02
CA LEU A 154 -7.79 7.99 6.62
C LEU A 154 -8.84 8.32 5.55
N SER A 155 -8.48 9.14 4.58
CA SER A 155 -9.37 9.50 3.47
C SER A 155 -9.79 8.28 2.66
N ARG A 156 -8.84 7.39 2.38
CA ARG A 156 -9.11 6.15 1.63
C ARG A 156 -9.99 5.19 2.40
N LEU A 157 -9.80 5.10 3.72
CA LEU A 157 -10.64 4.26 4.56
C LEU A 157 -12.07 4.82 4.64
N GLU A 158 -12.24 6.13 4.72
CA GLU A 158 -13.57 6.76 4.67
C GLU A 158 -14.27 6.51 3.35
N LYS A 159 -13.54 6.61 2.24
CA LYS A 159 -14.04 6.28 0.91
C LYS A 159 -14.50 4.82 0.84
N ALA A 160 -13.71 3.91 1.40
CA ALA A 160 -14.05 2.50 1.45
C ALA A 160 -15.31 2.25 2.26
N LYS A 161 -15.46 2.92 3.39
CA LYS A 161 -16.67 2.85 4.22
C LYS A 161 -17.91 3.29 3.44
N LYS A 162 -17.77 4.36 2.68
CA LYS A 162 -18.85 4.86 1.82
C LYS A 162 -19.22 3.85 0.74
N VAL A 163 -18.23 3.25 0.10
CA VAL A 163 -18.44 2.20 -0.93
C VAL A 163 -19.19 1.02 -0.32
N ILE A 164 -18.81 0.58 0.87
CA ILE A 164 -19.48 -0.51 1.57
C ILE A 164 -20.94 -0.16 1.84
N SER A 165 -21.23 1.06 2.27
CA SER A 165 -22.59 1.49 2.60
C SER A 165 -23.49 1.62 1.36
N GLU A 166 -22.92 1.81 0.18
CA GLU A 166 -23.64 1.94 -1.09
C GLU A 166 -23.93 0.58 -1.74
N HIS A 167 -23.38 -0.49 -1.21
CA HIS A 167 -23.61 -1.84 -1.66
C HIS A 167 -24.32 -2.63 -0.56
#